data_efc00c63c4189f050c885aef12a2ca28
#
_entry.id   efc00c63c4189f050c885aef12a2ca28
#
_cell.length_a   1.000
_cell.length_b   1.000
_cell.length_c   1.000
_cell.angle_alpha   90.00
_cell.angle_beta   90.00
_cell.angle_gamma   90.00
#
_symmetry.space_group_name_H-M   'P 1'
#
loop_
_entity.id
_entity.type
_entity.pdbx_description
1 polymer ?
#
loop_
_entity_poly.entity_id
_entity_poly.type
_entity_poly.pdbx_seq_one_letter_code
_entity_poly.pdbx_strand_id
1 'polypeptide(L)'
;MKKPFLLFLIYLVPTCVLAQTYLWPTDASRYLTSTFGEYRSRHFHAGLDIKTWNQTGYKAIAVDDGYIWRIRTSYNGYGKVIYQKLSDGRIAVYAHLDRFTDDGTVRSVAHVI
;
A
#
# COMPACT_ATOMS: atom_id res chain seq x y z
N MET A 1 36.09 20.31 -51.01
CA MET A 1 34.68 20.02 -50.61
C MET A 1 34.60 19.95 -49.09
N LYS A 2 33.94 20.90 -48.46
CA LYS A 2 33.74 20.91 -47.02
C LYS A 2 32.54 20.02 -46.71
N LYS A 3 32.73 18.96 -45.92
CA LYS A 3 31.62 18.11 -45.43
C LYS A 3 30.80 18.88 -44.41
N PRO A 4 29.46 18.91 -44.49
CA PRO A 4 28.64 19.54 -43.47
C PRO A 4 28.70 18.70 -42.18
N PHE A 5 29.10 19.33 -41.09
CA PHE A 5 29.07 18.75 -39.75
C PHE A 5 27.62 18.85 -39.25
N LEU A 6 26.91 17.72 -39.27
CA LEU A 6 25.53 17.66 -38.78
C LEU A 6 25.55 17.66 -37.25
N LEU A 7 25.23 18.82 -36.68
CA LEU A 7 25.09 18.96 -35.21
C LEU A 7 23.78 18.31 -34.79
N PHE A 8 23.86 17.11 -34.19
CA PHE A 8 22.69 16.45 -33.57
C PHE A 8 22.42 17.11 -32.23
N LEU A 9 21.45 18.03 -32.21
CA LEU A 9 20.97 18.64 -30.96
C LEU A 9 20.07 17.64 -30.26
N ILE A 10 20.60 16.91 -29.27
CA ILE A 10 19.82 16.03 -28.41
C ILE A 10 19.01 16.91 -27.45
N TYR A 11 17.73 17.06 -27.72
CA TYR A 11 16.79 17.67 -26.81
C TYR A 11 16.57 16.71 -25.62
N LEU A 12 17.22 17.00 -24.49
CA LEU A 12 16.94 16.34 -23.21
C LEU A 12 15.61 16.92 -22.69
N VAL A 13 14.49 16.27 -23.00
CA VAL A 13 13.20 16.61 -22.42
C VAL A 13 13.23 16.12 -20.98
N PRO A 14 13.15 17.00 -19.97
CA PRO A 14 13.03 16.55 -18.60
C PRO A 14 11.69 15.83 -18.42
N THR A 15 11.72 14.51 -18.33
CA THR A 15 10.56 13.72 -17.92
C THR A 15 10.30 14.04 -16.45
N CYS A 16 9.31 14.89 -16.20
CA CYS A 16 8.80 15.11 -14.84
C CYS A 16 8.17 13.80 -14.37
N VAL A 17 8.90 13.02 -13.60
CA VAL A 17 8.35 11.86 -12.93
C VAL A 17 7.47 12.39 -11.79
N LEU A 18 6.16 12.42 -12.02
CA LEU A 18 5.20 12.71 -10.95
C LEU A 18 5.31 11.58 -9.93
N ALA A 19 5.80 11.91 -8.75
CA ALA A 19 5.81 10.98 -7.63
C ALA A 19 4.35 10.68 -7.25
N GLN A 20 3.95 9.41 -7.31
CA GLN A 20 2.63 9.01 -6.88
C GLN A 20 2.56 9.09 -5.36
N THR A 21 1.59 9.86 -4.85
CA THR A 21 1.39 10.04 -3.41
C THR A 21 0.21 9.19 -2.97
N TYR A 22 0.47 8.17 -2.17
CA TYR A 22 -0.58 7.36 -1.55
C TYR A 22 -1.13 8.03 -0.29
N LEU A 23 -2.42 7.82 -0.04
CA LEU A 23 -3.05 8.20 1.22
C LEU A 23 -2.55 7.29 2.35
N TRP A 24 -2.58 7.81 3.57
CA TRP A 24 -2.28 7.00 4.75
C TRP A 24 -3.42 6.01 5.00
N PRO A 25 -3.13 4.71 5.22
CA PRO A 25 -4.11 3.63 5.11
C PRO A 25 -5.06 3.50 6.30
N THR A 26 -4.98 4.34 7.31
CA THR A 26 -5.85 4.22 8.50
C THR A 26 -5.97 5.54 9.26
N ASP A 27 -7.02 5.67 10.06
CA ASP A 27 -7.22 6.74 11.01
C ASP A 27 -6.69 6.42 12.44
N ALA A 28 -6.06 5.27 12.64
CA ALA A 28 -5.56 4.84 13.96
C ALA A 28 -4.40 5.71 14.45
N SER A 29 -3.32 5.77 13.72
CA SER A 29 -2.14 6.58 14.05
C SER A 29 -1.21 6.73 12.84
N ARG A 30 -0.16 7.54 13.01
CA ARG A 30 0.96 7.63 12.05
C ARG A 30 2.25 6.98 12.57
N TYR A 31 2.16 6.22 13.67
CA TYR A 31 3.30 5.53 14.26
C TYR A 31 3.39 4.10 13.74
N LEU A 32 4.59 3.69 13.35
CA LEU A 32 4.89 2.31 12.97
C LEU A 32 5.40 1.55 14.19
N THR A 33 4.94 0.31 14.35
CA THR A 33 5.48 -0.63 15.33
C THR A 33 6.45 -1.61 14.69
N SER A 34 6.40 -1.76 13.37
CA SER A 34 7.30 -2.60 12.59
C SER A 34 7.36 -2.14 11.14
N THR A 35 8.51 -2.34 10.49
CA THR A 35 8.76 -1.90 9.12
C THR A 35 8.93 -3.09 8.16
N PHE A 36 8.85 -2.79 6.86
CA PHE A 36 9.10 -3.78 5.81
C PHE A 36 10.53 -4.34 5.91
N GLY A 37 10.65 -5.66 5.72
CA GLY A 37 11.94 -6.35 5.73
C GLY A 37 12.52 -6.62 7.11
N GLU A 38 11.84 -6.25 8.20
CA GLU A 38 12.26 -6.61 9.56
C GLU A 38 12.30 -8.13 9.72
N TYR A 39 13.42 -8.63 10.26
CA TYR A 39 13.58 -10.07 10.46
C TYR A 39 12.70 -10.57 11.60
N ARG A 40 11.92 -11.60 11.31
CA ARG A 40 11.10 -12.37 12.26
C ARG A 40 11.51 -13.84 12.22
N SER A 41 11.16 -14.60 13.24
CA SER A 41 11.43 -16.04 13.25
C SER A 41 10.96 -16.71 11.95
N ARG A 42 11.90 -17.11 11.09
CA ARG A 42 11.70 -17.83 9.83
C ARG A 42 11.21 -17.04 8.63
N HIS A 43 11.01 -15.72 8.73
CA HIS A 43 10.61 -14.89 7.58
C HIS A 43 10.93 -13.42 7.80
N PHE A 44 10.87 -12.65 6.74
CA PHE A 44 10.92 -11.20 6.81
C PHE A 44 9.51 -10.61 6.84
N HIS A 45 9.35 -9.51 7.54
CA HIS A 45 8.09 -8.78 7.56
C HIS A 45 7.76 -8.23 6.18
N ALA A 46 6.56 -8.56 5.68
CA ALA A 46 6.15 -8.24 4.30
C ALA A 46 5.38 -6.91 4.18
N GLY A 47 5.31 -6.11 5.24
CA GLY A 47 4.51 -4.89 5.25
C GLY A 47 4.95 -3.88 6.31
N LEU A 48 4.02 -3.00 6.66
CA LEU A 48 4.17 -2.02 7.72
C LEU A 48 3.12 -2.30 8.81
N ASP A 49 3.55 -2.42 10.06
CA ASP A 49 2.62 -2.51 11.18
C ASP A 49 2.37 -1.11 11.76
N ILE A 50 1.12 -0.67 11.71
CA ILE A 50 0.71 0.64 12.22
C ILE A 50 0.15 0.48 13.64
N LYS A 51 0.56 1.35 14.54
CA LYS A 51 0.17 1.29 15.94
C LYS A 51 -1.31 1.61 16.13
N THR A 52 -2.04 0.69 16.75
CA THR A 52 -3.47 0.80 17.05
C THR A 52 -3.78 0.89 18.55
N TRP A 53 -2.75 1.01 19.39
CA TRP A 53 -2.89 1.09 20.85
C TRP A 53 -3.64 -0.10 21.44
N ASN A 54 -3.54 -1.28 20.83
CA ASN A 54 -4.29 -2.50 21.17
C ASN A 54 -5.81 -2.34 21.13
N GLN A 55 -6.30 -1.45 20.26
CA GLN A 55 -7.73 -1.21 20.07
C GLN A 55 -8.14 -1.60 18.66
N THR A 56 -9.40 -1.97 18.50
CA THR A 56 -10.05 -2.25 17.23
C THR A 56 -11.04 -1.14 16.85
N GLY A 57 -11.58 -1.18 15.63
CA GLY A 57 -12.61 -0.25 15.18
C GLY A 57 -12.11 0.94 14.37
N TYR A 58 -10.79 1.08 14.20
CA TYR A 58 -10.23 2.04 13.27
C TYR A 58 -10.58 1.70 11.81
N LYS A 59 -10.59 2.68 10.95
CA LYS A 59 -10.86 2.48 9.52
C LYS A 59 -9.61 2.00 8.78
N ALA A 60 -9.77 1.05 7.87
CA ALA A 60 -8.85 0.89 6.76
C ALA A 60 -9.30 1.80 5.62
N ILE A 61 -8.38 2.59 5.10
CA ILE A 61 -8.62 3.61 4.09
C ILE A 61 -7.88 3.18 2.82
N ALA A 62 -8.58 3.22 1.68
CA ALA A 62 -7.95 2.97 0.38
C ALA A 62 -6.81 3.97 0.18
N VAL A 63 -5.62 3.45 -0.12
CA VAL A 63 -4.42 4.29 -0.29
C VAL A 63 -4.44 5.08 -1.59
N ASP A 64 -5.25 4.65 -2.57
CA ASP A 64 -5.44 5.30 -3.86
C ASP A 64 -6.71 4.75 -4.54
N ASP A 65 -7.08 5.29 -5.68
CA ASP A 65 -8.16 4.80 -6.52
C ASP A 65 -7.90 3.38 -7.01
N GLY A 66 -8.97 2.61 -7.13
CA GLY A 66 -8.89 1.23 -7.56
C GLY A 66 -10.16 0.45 -7.23
N TYR A 67 -10.06 -0.85 -7.18
CA TYR A 67 -11.18 -1.73 -6.85
C TYR A 67 -10.75 -2.89 -5.95
N ILE A 68 -11.69 -3.42 -5.17
CA ILE A 68 -11.47 -4.62 -4.36
C ILE A 68 -11.36 -5.82 -5.29
N TRP A 69 -10.15 -6.35 -5.41
CA TRP A 69 -9.88 -7.51 -6.24
C TRP A 69 -10.15 -8.83 -5.51
N ARG A 70 -9.89 -8.87 -4.20
CA ARG A 70 -10.03 -10.10 -3.42
C ARG A 70 -10.28 -9.81 -1.95
N ILE A 71 -11.15 -10.60 -1.33
CA ILE A 71 -11.37 -10.65 0.12
C ILE A 71 -11.13 -12.08 0.59
N ARG A 72 -10.43 -12.25 1.70
CA ARG A 72 -10.21 -13.56 2.31
C ARG A 72 -10.30 -13.50 3.82
N THR A 73 -10.62 -14.64 4.42
CA THR A 73 -10.50 -14.91 5.85
C THR A 73 -9.72 -16.20 6.03
N SER A 74 -8.71 -16.18 6.90
CA SER A 74 -7.91 -17.37 7.24
C SER A 74 -7.57 -17.36 8.74
N TYR A 75 -7.44 -18.52 9.32
CA TYR A 75 -7.02 -18.65 10.73
C TYR A 75 -5.55 -18.32 10.95
N ASN A 76 -4.73 -18.52 9.92
CA ASN A 76 -3.29 -18.28 9.97
C ASN A 76 -2.90 -17.19 8.96
N GLY A 77 -1.78 -16.50 9.23
CA GLY A 77 -1.24 -15.47 8.37
C GLY A 77 -2.02 -14.16 8.48
N TYR A 78 -2.58 -13.69 7.39
CA TYR A 78 -3.20 -12.35 7.31
C TYR A 78 -4.58 -12.22 7.98
N GLY A 79 -5.17 -13.29 8.51
CA GLY A 79 -6.50 -13.23 9.10
C GLY A 79 -7.57 -12.79 8.08
N LYS A 80 -8.39 -11.80 8.44
CA LYS A 80 -9.26 -11.12 7.50
C LYS A 80 -8.44 -10.11 6.69
N VAL A 81 -8.50 -10.19 5.38
CA VAL A 81 -7.64 -9.43 4.48
C VAL A 81 -8.38 -8.98 3.22
N ILE A 82 -8.08 -7.76 2.79
CA ILE A 82 -8.53 -7.18 1.53
C ILE A 82 -7.32 -6.92 0.63
N TYR A 83 -7.47 -7.27 -0.64
CA TYR A 83 -6.55 -6.94 -1.72
C TYR A 83 -7.24 -5.92 -2.62
N GLN A 84 -6.73 -4.71 -2.66
CA GLN A 84 -7.17 -3.64 -3.55
C GLN A 84 -6.22 -3.57 -4.74
N LYS A 85 -6.75 -3.65 -5.95
CA LYS A 85 -5.98 -3.37 -7.16
C LYS A 85 -6.08 -1.87 -7.45
N LEU A 86 -4.94 -1.21 -7.45
CA LEU A 86 -4.82 0.22 -7.66
C LEU A 86 -4.84 0.57 -9.15
N SER A 87 -5.13 1.81 -9.47
CA SER A 87 -5.17 2.34 -10.85
C SER A 87 -3.82 2.20 -11.57
N ASP A 88 -2.71 2.24 -10.85
CA ASP A 88 -1.36 2.06 -11.37
C ASP A 88 -0.95 0.59 -11.58
N GLY A 89 -1.86 -0.36 -11.29
CA GLY A 89 -1.66 -1.80 -11.42
C GLY A 89 -1.05 -2.50 -10.21
N ARG A 90 -0.63 -1.77 -9.18
CA ARG A 90 -0.14 -2.35 -7.92
C ARG A 90 -1.28 -2.91 -7.10
N ILE A 91 -0.94 -3.72 -6.10
CA ILE A 91 -1.91 -4.28 -5.16
C ILE A 91 -1.58 -3.79 -3.75
N ALA A 92 -2.52 -3.08 -3.14
CA ALA A 92 -2.46 -2.77 -1.72
C ALA A 92 -3.13 -3.90 -0.93
N VAL A 93 -2.51 -4.31 0.18
CA VAL A 93 -2.99 -5.40 1.04
C VAL A 93 -3.27 -4.85 2.42
N TYR A 94 -4.52 -5.00 2.87
CA TYR A 94 -4.97 -4.60 4.20
C TYR A 94 -5.26 -5.88 4.99
N ALA A 95 -4.40 -6.21 5.91
CA ALA A 95 -4.48 -7.46 6.66
C ALA A 95 -4.85 -7.24 8.13
N HIS A 96 -5.12 -8.34 8.85
CA HIS A 96 -5.53 -8.37 10.24
C HIS A 96 -6.75 -7.51 10.55
N LEU A 97 -7.70 -7.48 9.61
CA LEU A 97 -8.94 -6.72 9.74
C LEU A 97 -9.85 -7.36 10.81
N ASP A 98 -10.46 -6.53 11.67
CA ASP A 98 -11.41 -7.00 12.67
C ASP A 98 -12.69 -7.51 12.00
N ARG A 99 -13.22 -6.72 11.07
CA ARG A 99 -14.46 -7.07 10.35
C ARG A 99 -14.55 -6.36 9.02
N PHE A 100 -15.36 -6.93 8.14
CA PHE A 100 -15.88 -6.26 6.95
C PHE A 100 -17.23 -5.65 7.31
N THR A 101 -17.58 -4.51 6.74
CA THR A 101 -18.88 -3.86 6.95
C THR A 101 -19.73 -3.98 5.69
N ASP A 102 -21.07 -4.10 5.88
CA ASP A 102 -22.02 -4.31 4.78
C ASP A 102 -22.21 -3.08 3.90
N ASP A 103 -21.80 -1.90 4.37
CA ASP A 103 -21.87 -0.63 3.64
C ASP A 103 -20.69 -0.38 2.69
N GLY A 104 -19.87 -1.40 2.45
CA GLY A 104 -18.66 -1.27 1.62
C GLY A 104 -17.51 -0.51 2.25
N THR A 105 -17.69 0.01 3.48
CA THR A 105 -16.57 0.54 4.25
C THR A 105 -15.86 -0.61 4.95
N VAL A 106 -14.55 -0.57 5.00
CA VAL A 106 -13.77 -1.55 5.73
C VAL A 106 -13.39 -0.97 7.07
N ARG A 107 -13.87 -1.56 8.14
CA ARG A 107 -13.41 -1.20 9.47
C ARG A 107 -12.40 -2.21 9.96
N SER A 108 -11.30 -1.75 10.36
CA SER A 108 -10.18 -2.55 10.82
C SER A 108 -9.90 -2.28 12.31
N VAL A 109 -9.20 -2.89 13.05
CA VAL A 109 -8.13 -3.82 13.15
C VAL A 109 -7.20 -3.44 14.27
N ALA A 110 -6.61 -4.40 14.87
CA ALA A 110 -5.45 -4.22 15.72
C ALA A 110 -4.13 -4.01 14.92
N HIS A 111 -4.05 -4.39 13.66
CA HIS A 111 -2.85 -4.22 12.83
C HIS A 111 -3.22 -4.00 11.37
N VAL A 112 -2.59 -3.03 10.74
CA VAL A 112 -2.52 -2.90 9.27
C VAL A 112 -1.10 -3.27 8.87
N ILE A 113 -0.96 -4.29 8.05
CA ILE A 113 0.33 -4.69 7.47
C ILE A 113 0.56 -3.95 6.17
#